data_3057b477868c7325da9989b048347be5
#
_entry.id   3057b477868c7325da9989b048347be5
#
_cell.length_a   1.000
_cell.length_b   1.000
_cell.length_c   1.000
_cell.angle_alpha   90.00
_cell.angle_beta   90.00
_cell.angle_gamma   90.00
#
_symmetry.space_group_name_H-M   'P 1'
#
loop_
_entity.id
_entity.type
_entity.pdbx_description
1 polymer ?
#
loop_
_entity_poly.entity_id
_entity_poly.type
_entity_poly.pdbx_seq_one_letter_code
_entity_poly.pdbx_strand_id
1 'polypeptide(L)'
;GTNFEYYDDLFFGIGNSNYYEKISTDSTASARQQAQKGNYWDSFLNLNFTQDKRNQKFQTTRGYLSKYNLDIPLISDTNSFINTFSYKYFSELYNDNVSTFGFSLGSAFSFDDSDIKLSERLFIPSSRLRGFEGGKVGPKDGNDFVGGNYLATINFTSSIPQILPNSQDTDFSVFLDVANIWGVDYDSSLNDSGKIRSSIGIGLDWFTVIGP
;
A
#
# COMPACT_ATOMS: atom_id res chain seq x y z
N GLY A 1 -6.52 16.48 11.02
CA GLY A 1 -5.35 15.97 11.71
C GLY A 1 -4.25 17.00 11.82
N THR A 2 -3.33 16.78 12.68
CA THR A 2 -2.16 17.64 12.94
C THR A 2 -0.90 16.78 12.86
N ASN A 3 0.17 17.31 12.25
CA ASN A 3 1.50 16.72 12.24
C ASN A 3 2.47 17.67 12.94
N PHE A 4 3.37 17.13 13.73
CA PHE A 4 4.44 17.88 14.36
C PHE A 4 5.75 17.09 14.31
N GLU A 5 6.84 17.81 14.18
CA GLU A 5 8.17 17.24 14.26
C GLU A 5 8.53 17.02 15.73
N TYR A 6 8.73 15.76 16.10
CA TYR A 6 9.08 15.38 17.46
C TYR A 6 10.61 15.39 17.69
N TYR A 7 11.35 15.01 16.66
CA TYR A 7 12.80 14.97 16.62
C TYR A 7 13.26 15.16 15.18
N ASP A 8 14.52 15.54 14.96
CA ASP A 8 15.07 15.81 13.62
C ASP A 8 14.62 14.78 12.57
N ASP A 9 13.80 15.25 11.62
CA ASP A 9 13.22 14.45 10.53
C ASP A 9 12.26 13.31 10.97
N LEU A 10 11.85 13.28 12.26
CA LEU A 10 10.84 12.38 12.78
C LEU A 10 9.54 13.14 13.07
N PHE A 11 8.52 12.83 12.30
CA PHE A 11 7.21 13.46 12.39
C PHE A 11 6.21 12.50 12.99
N PHE A 12 5.42 13.01 13.92
CA PHE A 12 4.26 12.33 14.47
C PHE A 12 3.00 13.06 14.05
N GLY A 13 2.05 12.31 13.52
CA GLY A 13 0.74 12.81 13.14
C GLY A 13 -0.36 12.13 13.95
N ILE A 14 -1.33 12.93 14.35
CA ILE A 14 -2.57 12.47 14.95
C ILE A 14 -3.76 13.05 14.19
N GLY A 15 -4.71 12.22 13.87
CA GLY A 15 -5.91 12.61 13.15
C GLY A 15 -7.13 11.81 13.57
N ASN A 16 -8.26 12.24 13.10
CA ASN A 16 -9.51 11.50 13.18
C ASN A 16 -10.14 11.49 11.80
N SER A 17 -10.61 10.32 11.38
CA SER A 17 -11.41 10.16 10.17
C SER A 17 -12.78 9.60 10.53
N ASN A 18 -13.81 10.22 9.96
CA ASN A 18 -15.20 9.80 10.13
C ASN A 18 -15.82 9.66 8.76
N TYR A 19 -16.44 8.57 8.51
CA TYR A 19 -17.15 8.35 7.24
C TYR A 19 -18.38 7.47 7.43
N TYR A 20 -19.31 7.68 6.52
CA TYR A 20 -20.50 6.87 6.39
C TYR A 20 -20.40 6.12 5.07
N GLU A 21 -20.50 4.81 5.13
CA GLU A 21 -20.40 3.93 3.98
C GLU A 21 -21.71 3.16 3.78
N LYS A 22 -22.12 3.05 2.53
CA LYS A 22 -23.21 2.18 2.11
C LYS A 22 -22.66 1.08 1.21
N ILE A 23 -22.63 -0.13 1.71
CA ILE A 23 -22.24 -1.31 0.93
C ILE A 23 -23.48 -1.86 0.23
N SER A 24 -23.40 -1.98 -1.08
CA SER A 24 -24.38 -2.66 -1.92
C SER A 24 -23.69 -3.74 -2.74
N THR A 25 -24.34 -4.88 -2.90
CA THR A 25 -23.81 -6.01 -3.65
C THR A 25 -24.75 -6.39 -4.78
N ASP A 26 -24.18 -6.93 -5.85
CA ASP A 26 -24.94 -7.53 -6.94
C ASP A 26 -25.61 -8.85 -6.45
N SER A 27 -26.65 -9.27 -7.13
CA SER A 27 -27.34 -10.54 -6.85
C SER A 27 -26.45 -11.76 -7.14
N THR A 28 -25.41 -11.60 -7.93
CA THR A 28 -24.41 -12.64 -8.25
C THR A 28 -23.27 -12.73 -7.24
N ALA A 29 -23.19 -11.78 -6.29
CA ALA A 29 -22.19 -11.79 -5.24
C ALA A 29 -22.38 -13.00 -4.31
N SER A 30 -21.28 -13.45 -3.67
CA SER A 30 -21.34 -14.56 -2.72
C SER A 30 -22.26 -14.24 -1.54
N ALA A 31 -22.74 -15.29 -0.86
CA ALA A 31 -23.58 -15.13 0.31
C ALA A 31 -22.92 -14.28 1.41
N ARG A 32 -21.58 -14.33 1.51
CA ARG A 32 -20.79 -13.56 2.48
C ARG A 32 -20.66 -12.10 2.10
N GLN A 33 -20.42 -11.81 0.82
CA GLN A 33 -20.45 -10.44 0.33
C GLN A 33 -21.84 -9.83 0.51
N GLN A 34 -22.90 -10.61 0.26
CA GLN A 34 -24.27 -10.18 0.49
C GLN A 34 -24.56 -9.92 1.98
N ALA A 35 -23.96 -10.69 2.89
CA ALA A 35 -24.10 -10.47 4.34
C ALA A 35 -23.48 -9.15 4.81
N GLN A 36 -22.51 -8.60 4.08
CA GLN A 36 -21.91 -7.30 4.37
C GLN A 36 -22.69 -6.10 3.80
N LYS A 37 -23.83 -6.35 3.14
CA LYS A 37 -24.69 -5.29 2.65
C LYS A 37 -25.29 -4.51 3.81
N GLY A 38 -25.08 -3.22 3.83
CA GLY A 38 -25.57 -2.38 4.93
C GLY A 38 -25.11 -0.95 4.85
N ASN A 39 -25.43 -0.22 5.88
CA ASN A 39 -24.96 1.13 6.12
C ASN A 39 -24.06 1.07 7.36
N TYR A 40 -22.90 1.68 7.27
CA TYR A 40 -21.88 1.65 8.32
C TYR A 40 -21.45 3.06 8.65
N TRP A 41 -21.28 3.33 9.92
CA TRP A 41 -20.66 4.53 10.43
C TRP A 41 -19.34 4.16 11.09
N ASP A 42 -18.25 4.76 10.61
CA ASP A 42 -16.92 4.44 11.10
C ASP A 42 -16.17 5.71 11.49
N SER A 43 -15.56 5.68 12.66
CA SER A 43 -14.70 6.71 13.21
C SER A 43 -13.39 6.09 13.67
N PHE A 44 -12.28 6.55 13.12
CA PHE A 44 -10.94 6.07 13.45
C PHE A 44 -10.06 7.17 14.02
N LEU A 45 -9.27 6.81 15.01
CA LEU A 45 -8.09 7.57 15.40
C LEU A 45 -6.93 7.13 14.49
N ASN A 46 -6.37 8.09 13.76
CA ASN A 46 -5.26 7.86 12.86
C ASN A 46 -3.97 8.35 13.51
N LEU A 47 -2.99 7.46 13.67
CA LEU A 47 -1.65 7.77 14.15
C LEU A 47 -0.65 7.52 13.02
N ASN A 48 0.20 8.51 12.77
CA ASN A 48 1.19 8.46 11.70
C ASN A 48 2.58 8.75 12.26
N PHE A 49 3.55 7.90 11.95
CA PHE A 49 4.96 8.14 12.25
C PHE A 49 5.71 8.15 10.93
N THR A 50 6.41 9.24 10.66
CA THR A 50 7.20 9.39 9.43
C THR A 50 8.61 9.81 9.79
N GLN A 51 9.60 9.06 9.34
CA GLN A 51 11.00 9.45 9.37
C GLN A 51 11.49 9.65 7.94
N ASP A 52 11.88 10.90 7.62
CA ASP A 52 12.29 11.29 6.29
C ASP A 52 13.75 11.79 6.29
N LYS A 53 14.67 10.88 6.04
CA LYS A 53 16.12 11.12 5.95
C LYS A 53 16.61 11.19 4.49
N ARG A 54 15.72 11.53 3.57
CA ARG A 54 16.10 11.72 2.16
C ARG A 54 16.88 13.02 2.01
N ASN A 55 17.87 13.01 1.11
CA ASN A 55 18.62 14.22 0.79
C ASN A 55 17.75 15.32 0.16
N GLN A 56 16.68 14.93 -0.55
CA GLN A 56 15.68 15.83 -1.12
C GLN A 56 14.37 15.06 -1.37
N LYS A 57 13.24 15.76 -1.37
CA LYS A 57 11.92 15.12 -1.52
C LYS A 57 11.59 14.76 -2.97
N PHE A 58 12.09 15.55 -3.92
CA PHE A 58 11.93 15.33 -5.34
C PHE A 58 13.26 14.83 -5.92
N GLN A 59 13.24 13.86 -6.84
CA GLN A 59 14.43 13.22 -7.41
C GLN A 59 15.43 12.78 -6.32
N THR A 60 14.94 12.10 -5.32
CA THR A 60 15.75 11.58 -4.20
C THR A 60 16.86 10.66 -4.72
N THR A 61 18.10 10.93 -4.36
CA THR A 61 19.24 10.10 -4.75
C THR A 61 19.83 9.30 -3.59
N ARG A 62 19.64 9.74 -2.36
CA ARG A 62 20.19 9.10 -1.14
C ARG A 62 19.29 9.28 0.07
N GLY A 63 19.44 8.34 1.00
CA GLY A 63 18.71 8.38 2.26
C GLY A 63 17.55 7.41 2.30
N TYR A 64 16.61 7.64 3.20
CA TYR A 64 15.45 6.77 3.35
C TYR A 64 14.21 7.50 3.80
N LEU A 65 13.07 6.88 3.53
CA LEU A 65 11.75 7.29 4.03
C LEU A 65 11.09 6.09 4.68
N SER A 66 10.78 6.21 5.97
CA SER A 66 10.02 5.23 6.75
C SER A 66 8.68 5.81 7.15
N LYS A 67 7.60 5.06 6.99
CA LYS A 67 6.26 5.46 7.41
C LYS A 67 5.56 4.30 8.11
N TYR A 68 4.95 4.61 9.25
CA TYR A 68 4.04 3.71 9.95
C TYR A 68 2.72 4.43 10.17
N ASN A 69 1.63 3.80 9.77
CA ASN A 69 0.28 4.30 9.97
C ASN A 69 -0.52 3.27 10.76
N LEU A 70 -1.32 3.78 11.69
CA LEU A 70 -2.14 3.00 12.57
C LEU A 70 -3.52 3.64 12.66
N ASP A 71 -4.54 2.88 12.27
CA ASP A 71 -5.93 3.28 12.36
C ASP A 71 -6.62 2.44 13.45
N ILE A 72 -7.09 3.12 14.49
CA ILE A 72 -7.71 2.53 15.68
C ILE A 72 -9.20 2.88 15.66
N PRO A 73 -10.12 1.93 15.67
CA PRO A 73 -11.55 2.21 15.72
C PRO A 73 -11.90 2.87 17.07
N LEU A 74 -12.66 3.97 17.01
CA LEU A 74 -13.16 4.70 18.19
C LEU A 74 -14.64 4.37 18.44
N ILE A 75 -15.50 4.83 17.53
CA ILE A 75 -16.94 4.56 17.51
C ILE A 75 -17.23 4.12 16.09
N SER A 76 -17.35 2.83 15.90
CA SER A 76 -17.50 2.22 14.59
C SER A 76 -18.46 1.08 14.65
N ASP A 77 -19.17 0.85 13.56
CA ASP A 77 -19.99 -0.35 13.37
C ASP A 77 -19.09 -1.59 13.14
N THR A 78 -17.81 -1.37 12.86
CA THR A 78 -16.78 -2.40 12.71
C THR A 78 -15.61 -2.10 13.64
N ASN A 79 -15.00 -3.14 14.21
CA ASN A 79 -13.91 -3.02 15.18
C ASN A 79 -12.54 -3.37 14.56
N SER A 80 -12.34 -2.99 13.30
CA SER A 80 -11.12 -3.30 12.58
C SER A 80 -9.98 -2.38 12.94
N PHE A 81 -8.86 -2.98 13.29
CA PHE A 81 -7.59 -2.31 13.55
C PHE A 81 -6.68 -2.50 12.35
N ILE A 82 -6.25 -1.40 11.73
CA ILE A 82 -5.45 -1.45 10.51
C ILE A 82 -4.10 -0.80 10.78
N ASN A 83 -3.03 -1.50 10.45
CA ASN A 83 -1.70 -0.92 10.49
C ASN A 83 -0.92 -1.22 9.22
N THR A 84 -0.12 -0.25 8.82
CA THR A 84 0.73 -0.35 7.64
C THR A 84 2.10 0.23 7.93
N PHE A 85 3.13 -0.47 7.49
CA PHE A 85 4.49 -0.01 7.52
C PHE A 85 5.06 0.03 6.11
N SER A 86 5.78 1.09 5.77
CA SER A 86 6.50 1.18 4.50
C SER A 86 7.88 1.79 4.71
N TYR A 87 8.84 1.25 4.00
CA TYR A 87 10.22 1.72 4.00
C TYR A 87 10.73 1.83 2.58
N LYS A 88 11.41 2.92 2.26
CA LYS A 88 12.10 3.12 0.99
C LYS A 88 13.51 3.62 1.28
N TYR A 89 14.50 2.95 0.73
CA TYR A 89 15.91 3.32 0.78
C TYR A 89 16.39 3.69 -0.59
N PHE A 90 17.13 4.78 -0.69
CA PHE A 90 17.68 5.33 -1.93
C PHE A 90 19.20 5.34 -1.84
N SER A 91 19.86 4.86 -2.86
CA SER A 91 21.31 4.82 -2.94
C SER A 91 21.77 4.99 -4.38
N GLU A 92 22.78 5.81 -4.55
CA GLU A 92 23.54 5.91 -5.79
C GLU A 92 24.58 4.78 -5.79
N LEU A 93 24.34 3.74 -6.60
CA LEU A 93 25.21 2.56 -6.66
C LEU A 93 26.38 2.72 -7.62
N TYR A 94 26.19 3.46 -8.70
CA TYR A 94 27.19 3.68 -9.75
C TYR A 94 26.84 4.96 -10.51
N ASN A 95 27.82 5.76 -10.90
CA ASN A 95 27.75 6.97 -11.72
C ASN A 95 26.33 7.41 -12.13
N ASP A 96 25.71 8.28 -11.34
CA ASP A 96 24.36 8.81 -11.55
C ASP A 96 23.21 7.76 -11.57
N ASN A 97 23.51 6.48 -11.29
CA ASN A 97 22.49 5.44 -11.13
C ASN A 97 21.88 5.53 -9.74
N VAL A 98 20.61 5.81 -9.66
CA VAL A 98 19.86 5.78 -8.40
C VAL A 98 19.09 4.48 -8.30
N SER A 99 19.38 3.71 -7.26
CA SER A 99 18.66 2.50 -6.94
C SER A 99 17.80 2.71 -5.72
N THR A 100 16.54 2.25 -5.80
CA THR A 100 15.56 2.32 -4.73
C THR A 100 15.17 0.90 -4.32
N PHE A 101 15.33 0.61 -3.04
CA PHE A 101 14.79 -0.58 -2.42
C PHE A 101 13.63 -0.19 -1.51
N GLY A 102 12.48 -0.81 -1.68
CA GLY A 102 11.30 -0.57 -0.88
C GLY A 102 10.67 -1.85 -0.38
N PHE A 103 10.08 -1.81 0.79
CA PHE A 103 9.16 -2.85 1.24
C PHE A 103 7.98 -2.25 1.98
N SER A 104 6.87 -2.97 1.98
CA SER A 104 5.69 -2.58 2.76
C SER A 104 5.05 -3.80 3.39
N LEU A 105 4.58 -3.62 4.60
CA LEU A 105 3.84 -4.61 5.37
C LEU A 105 2.51 -3.99 5.78
N GLY A 106 1.46 -4.79 5.81
CA GLY A 106 0.16 -4.36 6.29
C GLY A 106 -0.52 -5.49 7.04
N SER A 107 -1.28 -5.14 8.05
CA SER A 107 -2.21 -6.06 8.70
C SER A 107 -3.50 -5.36 9.08
N ALA A 108 -4.59 -6.10 8.98
CA ALA A 108 -5.91 -5.73 9.45
C ALA A 108 -6.45 -6.88 10.30
N PHE A 109 -7.00 -6.58 11.46
CA PHE A 109 -7.62 -7.57 12.34
C PHE A 109 -8.75 -6.94 13.15
N SER A 110 -9.71 -7.75 13.57
CA SER A 110 -10.80 -7.31 14.41
C SER A 110 -10.51 -7.58 15.90
N PHE A 111 -10.99 -6.71 16.78
CA PHE A 111 -10.87 -6.91 18.23
C PHE A 111 -11.90 -7.86 18.81
N ASP A 112 -12.99 -8.11 18.11
CA ASP A 112 -14.14 -8.89 18.59
C ASP A 112 -14.36 -10.19 17.80
N ASP A 113 -13.34 -10.65 17.09
CA ASP A 113 -13.38 -11.82 16.21
C ASP A 113 -14.44 -11.73 15.09
N SER A 114 -14.98 -10.55 14.83
CA SER A 114 -15.86 -10.31 13.70
C SER A 114 -15.08 -10.29 12.37
N ASP A 115 -15.76 -10.61 11.29
CA ASP A 115 -15.18 -10.53 9.95
C ASP A 115 -14.83 -9.08 9.61
N ILE A 116 -13.61 -8.86 9.11
CA ILE A 116 -13.18 -7.55 8.61
C ILE A 116 -14.02 -7.21 7.39
N LYS A 117 -14.60 -6.03 7.40
CA LYS A 117 -15.38 -5.49 6.30
C LYS A 117 -14.53 -5.39 5.02
N LEU A 118 -15.12 -5.69 3.86
CA LEU A 118 -14.41 -5.71 2.58
C LEU A 118 -13.65 -4.40 2.28
N SER A 119 -14.24 -3.26 2.63
CA SER A 119 -13.64 -1.94 2.45
C SER A 119 -12.45 -1.66 3.37
N GLU A 120 -12.30 -2.42 4.45
CA GLU A 120 -11.21 -2.31 5.43
C GLU A 120 -10.11 -3.35 5.21
N ARG A 121 -10.33 -4.30 4.30
CA ARG A 121 -9.30 -5.26 3.91
C ARG A 121 -8.20 -4.60 3.09
N LEU A 122 -7.04 -5.22 3.15
CA LEU A 122 -5.89 -4.76 2.39
C LEU A 122 -5.97 -5.24 0.95
N PHE A 123 -5.47 -4.42 0.04
CA PHE A 123 -5.32 -4.73 -1.39
C PHE A 123 -3.95 -4.28 -1.87
N ILE A 124 -3.38 -5.01 -2.83
CA ILE A 124 -2.12 -4.61 -3.45
C ILE A 124 -2.41 -3.56 -4.53
N PRO A 125 -1.93 -2.31 -4.40
CA PRO A 125 -2.07 -1.32 -5.45
C PRO A 125 -1.11 -1.62 -6.62
N SER A 126 -1.49 -1.22 -7.84
CA SER A 126 -0.66 -1.40 -9.05
C SER A 126 0.74 -0.78 -8.93
N SER A 127 0.91 0.28 -8.12
CA SER A 127 2.20 0.89 -7.86
C SER A 127 3.16 0.03 -7.03
N ARG A 128 2.67 -1.02 -6.36
CA ARG A 128 3.45 -1.96 -5.56
C ARG A 128 3.68 -3.30 -6.24
N LEU A 129 2.93 -3.58 -7.30
CA LEU A 129 3.10 -4.77 -8.14
C LEU A 129 2.77 -4.36 -9.58
N ARG A 130 3.73 -3.74 -10.24
CA ARG A 130 3.58 -3.23 -11.60
C ARG A 130 3.30 -4.37 -12.58
N GLY A 131 2.49 -4.11 -13.59
CA GLY A 131 2.04 -5.15 -14.55
C GLY A 131 0.81 -5.94 -14.08
N PHE A 132 0.36 -5.75 -12.85
CA PHE A 132 -0.90 -6.30 -12.35
C PHE A 132 -1.93 -5.18 -12.13
N GLU A 133 -3.18 -5.50 -12.34
CA GLU A 133 -4.26 -4.56 -12.02
C GLU A 133 -4.41 -4.44 -10.50
N GLY A 134 -4.49 -3.18 -10.01
CA GLY A 134 -4.62 -2.90 -8.59
C GLY A 134 -5.86 -3.56 -7.99
N GLY A 135 -5.69 -4.19 -6.83
CA GLY A 135 -6.77 -4.89 -6.13
C GLY A 135 -7.18 -6.23 -6.74
N LYS A 136 -6.58 -6.66 -7.86
CA LYS A 136 -6.91 -7.93 -8.51
C LYS A 136 -5.83 -9.01 -8.31
N VAL A 137 -5.31 -9.06 -7.09
CA VAL A 137 -4.38 -10.10 -6.65
C VAL A 137 -4.81 -10.57 -5.27
N GLY A 138 -4.69 -11.86 -5.01
CA GLY A 138 -4.98 -12.46 -3.70
C GLY A 138 -6.24 -13.33 -3.68
N PRO A 139 -6.81 -13.53 -2.49
CA PRO A 139 -7.98 -14.37 -2.30
C PRO A 139 -9.18 -13.92 -3.12
N LYS A 140 -9.93 -14.91 -3.61
CA LYS A 140 -11.17 -14.69 -4.36
C LYS A 140 -12.33 -15.40 -3.69
N ASP A 141 -13.48 -14.74 -3.70
CA ASP A 141 -14.76 -15.33 -3.39
C ASP A 141 -15.61 -15.32 -4.66
N GLY A 142 -15.79 -16.49 -5.27
CA GLY A 142 -16.35 -16.60 -6.60
C GLY A 142 -15.41 -15.95 -7.66
N ASN A 143 -15.89 -14.91 -8.32
CA ASN A 143 -15.13 -14.16 -9.31
C ASN A 143 -14.47 -12.89 -8.75
N ASP A 144 -14.83 -12.48 -7.53
CA ASP A 144 -14.43 -11.21 -6.95
C ASP A 144 -13.21 -11.37 -6.04
N PHE A 145 -12.27 -10.41 -6.15
CA PHE A 145 -11.16 -10.34 -5.22
C PHE A 145 -11.63 -9.70 -3.91
N VAL A 146 -11.34 -10.36 -2.83
CA VAL A 146 -11.80 -9.94 -1.49
C VAL A 146 -10.71 -9.30 -0.64
N GLY A 147 -9.51 -9.12 -1.22
CA GLY A 147 -8.37 -8.61 -0.44
C GLY A 147 -7.88 -9.63 0.58
N GLY A 148 -7.09 -9.17 1.53
CA GLY A 148 -6.56 -9.99 2.61
C GLY A 148 -6.33 -9.19 3.88
N ASN A 149 -6.13 -9.93 4.97
CA ASN A 149 -5.84 -9.33 6.27
C ASN A 149 -4.36 -8.98 6.42
N TYR A 150 -3.50 -9.60 5.61
CA TYR A 150 -2.06 -9.38 5.62
C TYR A 150 -1.54 -9.09 4.22
N LEU A 151 -0.60 -8.17 4.15
CA LEU A 151 0.05 -7.75 2.91
C LEU A 151 1.55 -7.62 3.12
N ALA A 152 2.33 -8.12 2.16
CA ALA A 152 3.76 -7.86 2.08
C ALA A 152 4.17 -7.57 0.64
N THR A 153 4.97 -6.52 0.45
CA THR A 153 5.53 -6.17 -0.86
C THR A 153 7.00 -5.85 -0.75
N ILE A 154 7.76 -6.21 -1.77
CA ILE A 154 9.16 -5.81 -1.97
C ILE A 154 9.25 -5.20 -3.37
N ASN A 155 9.88 -4.04 -3.47
CA ASN A 155 10.06 -3.31 -4.70
C ASN A 155 11.53 -2.92 -4.86
N PHE A 156 12.08 -3.21 -6.00
CA PHE A 156 13.40 -2.72 -6.39
C PHE A 156 13.25 -1.96 -7.70
N THR A 157 13.89 -0.78 -7.78
CA THR A 157 13.96 0.00 -9.02
C THR A 157 15.36 0.57 -9.12
N SER A 158 15.96 0.49 -10.30
CA SER A 158 17.26 1.07 -10.55
C SER A 158 17.22 1.90 -11.83
N SER A 159 17.58 3.18 -11.74
CA SER A 159 17.67 4.04 -12.92
C SER A 159 18.82 3.59 -13.82
N ILE A 160 18.65 3.80 -15.11
CA ILE A 160 19.69 3.55 -16.12
C ILE A 160 20.05 4.92 -16.71
N PRO A 161 21.12 5.56 -16.23
CA PRO A 161 21.45 6.89 -16.65
C PRO A 161 21.88 6.92 -18.12
N GLN A 162 21.61 8.03 -18.80
CA GLN A 162 22.14 8.37 -20.11
C GLN A 162 21.81 7.43 -21.28
N ILE A 163 20.70 6.68 -21.21
CA ILE A 163 20.23 5.89 -22.37
C ILE A 163 19.93 6.80 -23.56
N LEU A 164 19.32 7.97 -23.29
CA LEU A 164 19.06 8.96 -24.34
C LEU A 164 20.01 10.14 -24.19
N PRO A 165 20.96 10.35 -25.14
CA PRO A 165 21.79 11.52 -25.14
C PRO A 165 20.94 12.80 -25.25
N ASN A 166 21.17 13.76 -24.38
CA ASN A 166 20.49 15.05 -24.33
C ASN A 166 19.02 15.07 -23.83
N SER A 167 18.47 13.99 -23.25
CA SER A 167 17.19 14.07 -22.59
C SER A 167 17.38 14.33 -21.10
N GLN A 168 17.25 15.57 -20.67
CA GLN A 168 17.27 15.94 -19.25
C GLN A 168 15.93 15.63 -18.56
N ASP A 169 14.90 15.32 -19.34
CA ASP A 169 13.51 15.20 -18.88
C ASP A 169 13.02 13.77 -18.85
N THR A 170 13.89 12.77 -19.03
CA THR A 170 13.45 11.38 -19.18
C THR A 170 14.41 10.41 -18.50
N ASP A 171 13.93 9.68 -17.51
CA ASP A 171 14.66 8.63 -16.81
C ASP A 171 14.14 7.24 -17.18
N PHE A 172 15.05 6.38 -17.63
CA PHE A 172 14.77 4.95 -17.77
C PHE A 172 15.11 4.22 -16.49
N SER A 173 14.34 3.20 -16.18
CA SER A 173 14.57 2.34 -15.03
C SER A 173 14.26 0.89 -15.34
N VAL A 174 14.90 -0.02 -14.62
CA VAL A 174 14.50 -1.41 -14.51
C VAL A 174 13.90 -1.63 -13.14
N PHE A 175 12.93 -2.54 -13.05
CA PHE A 175 12.30 -2.84 -11.77
C PHE A 175 12.03 -4.32 -11.58
N LEU A 176 11.97 -4.70 -10.32
CA LEU A 176 11.51 -6.00 -9.82
C LEU A 176 10.55 -5.76 -8.66
N ASP A 177 9.34 -6.27 -8.79
CA ASP A 177 8.33 -6.23 -7.73
C ASP A 177 7.96 -7.65 -7.33
N VAL A 178 7.82 -7.85 -6.01
CA VAL A 178 7.34 -9.10 -5.42
C VAL A 178 6.29 -8.74 -4.38
N ALA A 179 5.16 -9.42 -4.41
CA ALA A 179 4.08 -9.16 -3.46
C ALA A 179 3.29 -10.41 -3.12
N ASN A 180 2.76 -10.42 -1.91
CA ASN A 180 1.77 -11.37 -1.46
C ASN A 180 0.71 -10.66 -0.63
N ILE A 181 -0.52 -11.18 -0.70
CA ILE A 181 -1.64 -10.77 0.13
C ILE A 181 -2.40 -12.03 0.53
N TRP A 182 -2.72 -12.18 1.81
CA TRP A 182 -3.27 -13.40 2.36
C TRP A 182 -4.10 -13.15 3.62
N GLY A 183 -4.72 -14.21 4.10
CA GLY A 183 -5.57 -14.19 5.28
C GLY A 183 -6.97 -13.68 4.95
N VAL A 184 -7.95 -14.51 5.26
CA VAL A 184 -9.37 -14.16 5.27
C VAL A 184 -9.99 -14.76 6.53
N ASP A 185 -10.92 -14.03 7.14
CA ASP A 185 -11.43 -14.39 8.46
C ASP A 185 -12.37 -15.59 8.42
N TYR A 186 -13.05 -15.80 7.31
CA TYR A 186 -14.26 -16.58 7.27
C TYR A 186 -14.14 -17.93 6.56
N ASP A 187 -13.18 -18.14 5.67
CA ASP A 187 -13.07 -19.40 4.94
C ASP A 187 -11.64 -19.68 4.47
N SER A 188 -11.04 -20.71 5.02
CA SER A 188 -9.69 -21.10 4.65
C SER A 188 -9.57 -21.55 3.18
N SER A 189 -10.69 -21.95 2.55
CA SER A 189 -10.69 -22.32 1.12
C SER A 189 -10.44 -21.13 0.20
N LEU A 190 -10.72 -19.90 0.67
CA LEU A 190 -10.46 -18.67 -0.06
C LEU A 190 -9.04 -18.14 0.16
N ASN A 191 -8.31 -18.74 1.08
CA ASN A 191 -6.96 -18.30 1.40
C ASN A 191 -5.98 -18.68 0.28
N ASP A 192 -5.42 -17.66 -0.38
CA ASP A 192 -4.44 -17.77 -1.45
C ASP A 192 -3.01 -17.45 -0.96
N SER A 193 -2.74 -17.68 0.32
CA SER A 193 -1.52 -17.26 1.01
C SER A 193 -0.21 -17.82 0.43
N GLY A 194 -0.26 -18.96 -0.26
CA GLY A 194 0.90 -19.55 -0.90
C GLY A 194 1.30 -18.95 -2.25
N LYS A 195 0.52 -18.01 -2.78
CA LYS A 195 0.70 -17.50 -4.14
C LYS A 195 1.38 -16.14 -4.16
N ILE A 196 2.69 -16.15 -4.03
CA ILE A 196 3.52 -14.98 -4.28
C ILE A 196 3.43 -14.60 -5.76
N ARG A 197 3.31 -13.30 -6.04
CA ARG A 197 3.34 -12.73 -7.38
C ARG A 197 4.58 -11.89 -7.55
N SER A 198 5.14 -11.91 -8.74
CA SER A 198 6.29 -11.09 -9.07
C SER A 198 6.19 -10.55 -10.49
N SER A 199 6.82 -9.42 -10.71
CA SER A 199 6.96 -8.80 -12.02
C SER A 199 8.34 -8.17 -12.18
N ILE A 200 8.84 -8.17 -13.39
CA ILE A 200 10.05 -7.48 -13.80
C ILE A 200 9.73 -6.67 -15.06
N GLY A 201 10.32 -5.51 -15.18
CA GLY A 201 10.08 -4.66 -16.35
C GLY A 201 11.00 -3.45 -16.42
N ILE A 202 10.72 -2.63 -17.42
CA ILE A 202 11.34 -1.32 -17.63
C ILE A 202 10.32 -0.23 -17.35
N GLY A 203 10.77 0.85 -16.72
CA GLY A 203 10.02 2.07 -16.49
C GLY A 203 10.57 3.23 -17.30
N LEU A 204 9.72 4.18 -17.60
CA LEU A 204 10.06 5.46 -18.20
C LEU A 204 9.37 6.54 -17.38
N ASP A 205 10.16 7.40 -16.76
CA ASP A 205 9.69 8.58 -16.05
C ASP A 205 9.97 9.82 -16.91
N TRP A 206 8.91 10.51 -17.29
CA TRP A 206 9.04 11.73 -18.09
C TRP A 206 8.66 12.95 -17.25
N PHE A 207 9.67 13.77 -16.98
CA PHE A 207 9.49 15.00 -16.20
C PHE A 207 8.95 16.12 -17.08
N THR A 208 7.83 16.67 -16.71
CA THR A 208 7.22 17.82 -17.37
C THR A 208 7.29 19.04 -16.46
N VAL A 209 7.07 20.25 -17.01
CA VAL A 209 7.03 21.51 -16.22
C VAL A 209 5.98 21.49 -15.10
N ILE A 210 5.00 20.59 -15.17
CA ILE A 210 3.95 20.42 -14.16
C ILE A 210 4.16 19.18 -13.26
N GLY A 211 5.26 18.47 -13.42
CA GLY A 211 5.65 17.29 -12.65
C GLY A 211 5.78 16.02 -13.49
N PRO A 212 6.19 14.90 -12.86
CA PRO A 212 6.26 13.60 -13.51
C PRO A 212 4.88 13.03 -13.77
#